data_35c2b47ae17356d64a136f500bdb7056
#
_entry.id   35c2b47ae17356d64a136f500bdb7056
#
_cell.length_a   1.000
_cell.length_b   1.000
_cell.length_c   1.000
_cell.angle_alpha   90.00
_cell.angle_beta   90.00
_cell.angle_gamma   90.00
#
_symmetry.space_group_name_H-M   'P 1'
#
loop_
_entity.id
_entity.type
_entity.pdbx_description
1 polymer ?
#
loop_
_entity_poly.entity_id
_entity_poly.type
_entity_poly.pdbx_seq_one_letter_code
_entity_poly.pdbx_strand_id
1 'polypeptide(L)'
;GGASQVVTGEDGSCLALFSDLARKPVEASGRIRDPIGFREMFSTLYDVVRSDFRYVPRDRTAYLAYMRMRKQTAGMDVWQAQQAYFDWMSRNDPNAWLILDPIVTVHPDALMFEVFSKDEGTYAKLDIDWSAVELDGDLACGTTSIDYSKALFDGVQRLRSYRESRLSIGREAVEIETEGEGKVVEKNIQVPDTWLRGFLQVQSASTLPRTVFQIAAIDLYNVLRQLRMQRDQKKGGRGIRIELSPGEPVRLVLEPWETVIETGAGTYTGRVPGVVRIWGRRRLMLLQRMLPLAETIDIHILGSGLPSFYVLRAGAFTMTLGLSGFTASNWSQAVSFDLLLPRGASERAKALLADIVTHLQTTWRASAAQLATTLGQPAKDVLQALQLGCQHGQLMYDLARDVYRLRPLVGADLNLERLQFRNKRERVAHDLLAGDNVKIVSENRIHGVGLELTGKVDVAADKREYRPVL
;
A
#
# COMPACT_ATOMS: atom_id res chain seq x y z
N GLY A 1 -22.77 -5.08 -11.47
CA GLY A 1 -23.45 -4.21 -10.52
C GLY A 1 -22.81 -4.33 -9.16
N GLY A 2 -22.27 -3.22 -8.64
CA GLY A 2 -21.68 -3.19 -7.31
C GLY A 2 -22.72 -3.36 -6.21
N ALA A 3 -22.34 -3.97 -5.09
CA ALA A 3 -23.18 -3.99 -3.90
C ALA A 3 -23.11 -2.64 -3.20
N SER A 4 -24.21 -2.18 -2.68
CA SER A 4 -24.28 -0.98 -1.87
C SER A 4 -24.76 -1.35 -0.46
N GLN A 5 -24.08 -0.83 0.55
CA GLN A 5 -24.47 -1.02 1.94
C GLN A 5 -24.72 0.34 2.59
N VAL A 6 -25.84 0.46 3.30
CA VAL A 6 -26.14 1.66 4.09
C VAL A 6 -25.37 1.56 5.40
N VAL A 7 -24.44 2.48 5.61
CA VAL A 7 -23.71 2.63 6.87
C VAL A 7 -24.29 3.84 7.60
N THR A 8 -24.83 3.61 8.80
CA THR A 8 -25.38 4.66 9.67
C THR A 8 -24.30 5.16 10.62
N GLY A 9 -23.92 6.45 10.52
CA GLY A 9 -23.02 7.13 11.44
C GLY A 9 -23.73 8.23 12.20
N GLU A 10 -23.07 8.87 13.17
CA GLU A 10 -23.65 9.97 13.98
C GLU A 10 -24.08 11.19 13.15
N ASP A 11 -23.52 11.37 11.96
CA ASP A 11 -23.84 12.45 11.02
C ASP A 11 -24.89 12.06 9.95
N GLY A 12 -25.58 10.95 10.13
CA GLY A 12 -26.57 10.43 9.19
C GLY A 12 -26.16 9.14 8.47
N SER A 13 -27.12 8.55 7.75
CA SER A 13 -26.86 7.36 6.92
C SER A 13 -26.06 7.72 5.68
N CYS A 14 -24.92 7.10 5.47
CA CYS A 14 -24.18 7.20 4.21
C CYS A 14 -24.25 5.89 3.42
N LEU A 15 -24.25 6.00 2.10
CA LEU A 15 -24.19 4.86 1.20
C LEU A 15 -22.73 4.51 0.96
N ALA A 16 -22.26 3.38 1.49
CA ALA A 16 -20.97 2.82 1.13
C ALA A 16 -21.10 2.12 -0.23
N LEU A 17 -20.36 2.63 -1.22
CA LEU A 17 -20.27 2.02 -2.54
C LEU A 17 -19.01 1.18 -2.61
N PHE A 18 -19.13 -0.02 -3.13
CA PHE A 18 -18.03 -0.95 -3.34
C PHE A 18 -17.78 -1.11 -4.83
N SER A 19 -16.52 -1.13 -5.22
CA SER A 19 -16.13 -1.35 -6.60
C SER A 19 -15.97 -2.83 -6.90
N ASP A 20 -16.54 -3.28 -7.98
CA ASP A 20 -16.34 -4.64 -8.49
C ASP A 20 -15.03 -4.70 -9.28
N LEU A 21 -14.01 -5.38 -8.71
CA LEU A 21 -12.72 -5.61 -9.35
C LEU A 21 -12.73 -6.85 -10.26
N ALA A 22 -13.68 -7.75 -10.07
CA ALA A 22 -13.80 -8.98 -10.82
C ALA A 22 -14.52 -8.74 -12.18
N ARG A 23 -13.77 -8.37 -13.22
CA ARG A 23 -14.36 -8.01 -14.52
C ARG A 23 -14.23 -9.07 -15.58
N LYS A 24 -13.10 -9.74 -15.61
CA LYS A 24 -12.86 -10.89 -16.48
C LYS A 24 -12.73 -12.13 -15.62
N PRO A 25 -13.03 -13.31 -16.14
CA PRO A 25 -12.70 -14.54 -15.44
C PRO A 25 -11.22 -14.52 -15.10
N VAL A 26 -10.89 -14.69 -13.83
CA VAL A 26 -9.52 -14.83 -13.34
C VAL A 26 -9.39 -16.29 -12.94
N GLU A 27 -8.42 -16.99 -13.52
CA GLU A 27 -8.22 -18.40 -13.23
C GLU A 27 -6.76 -18.77 -13.27
N ALA A 28 -6.31 -19.45 -12.23
CA ALA A 28 -5.01 -20.09 -12.15
C ALA A 28 -5.10 -21.25 -11.16
N SER A 29 -4.58 -22.41 -11.51
CA SER A 29 -4.53 -23.57 -10.62
C SER A 29 -3.22 -24.30 -10.79
N GLY A 30 -2.67 -24.84 -9.69
CA GLY A 30 -1.45 -25.60 -9.75
C GLY A 30 -0.93 -26.09 -8.41
N ARG A 31 0.09 -26.93 -8.47
CA ARG A 31 0.79 -27.46 -7.30
C ARG A 31 1.87 -26.49 -6.85
N ILE A 32 1.92 -26.21 -5.56
CA ILE A 32 2.94 -25.34 -4.94
C ILE A 32 4.27 -26.12 -4.87
N ARG A 33 5.33 -25.61 -5.53
CA ARG A 33 6.67 -26.24 -5.54
C ARG A 33 7.50 -25.87 -4.32
N ASP A 34 7.34 -24.66 -3.80
CA ASP A 34 8.00 -24.18 -2.58
C ASP A 34 6.99 -23.83 -1.49
N PRO A 35 6.46 -24.83 -0.76
CA PRO A 35 5.47 -24.61 0.30
C PRO A 35 6.01 -23.79 1.47
N ILE A 36 7.32 -23.84 1.74
CA ILE A 36 7.93 -23.13 2.85
C ILE A 36 8.06 -21.64 2.51
N GLY A 37 8.62 -21.31 1.32
CA GLY A 37 8.66 -19.94 0.83
C GLY A 37 7.26 -19.34 0.78
N PHE A 38 6.30 -20.06 0.20
CA PHE A 38 4.90 -19.64 0.14
C PHE A 38 4.32 -19.33 1.53
N ARG A 39 4.55 -20.21 2.50
CA ARG A 39 4.08 -20.02 3.89
C ARG A 39 4.66 -18.75 4.52
N GLU A 40 5.97 -18.52 4.42
CA GLU A 40 6.61 -17.36 5.04
C GLU A 40 6.18 -16.04 4.37
N MET A 41 6.00 -16.04 3.04
CA MET A 41 5.52 -14.87 2.29
C MET A 41 4.09 -14.50 2.64
N PHE A 42 3.18 -15.47 2.65
CA PHE A 42 1.79 -15.25 3.04
C PHE A 42 1.67 -14.87 4.52
N SER A 43 2.49 -15.46 5.39
CA SER A 43 2.53 -15.04 6.79
C SER A 43 2.96 -13.58 6.95
N THR A 44 3.91 -13.12 6.13
CA THR A 44 4.33 -11.71 6.11
C THR A 44 3.19 -10.79 5.64
N LEU A 45 2.47 -11.17 4.58
CA LEU A 45 1.28 -10.41 4.16
C LEU A 45 0.22 -10.32 5.26
N TYR A 46 -0.03 -11.43 5.97
CA TYR A 46 -0.98 -11.45 7.08
C TYR A 46 -0.54 -10.56 8.23
N ASP A 47 0.76 -10.58 8.57
CA ASP A 47 1.33 -9.68 9.58
C ASP A 47 1.15 -8.19 9.17
N VAL A 48 1.28 -7.87 7.87
CA VAL A 48 0.99 -6.52 7.34
C VAL A 48 -0.48 -6.17 7.52
N VAL A 49 -1.39 -7.01 7.03
CA VAL A 49 -2.84 -6.78 7.10
C VAL A 49 -3.30 -6.51 8.53
N ARG A 50 -2.80 -7.27 9.50
CA ARG A 50 -3.17 -7.13 10.92
C ARG A 50 -2.48 -5.96 11.63
N SER A 51 -1.42 -5.39 11.05
CA SER A 51 -0.66 -4.36 11.72
C SER A 51 -1.41 -3.04 11.81
N ASP A 52 -1.38 -2.46 13.01
CA ASP A 52 -1.91 -1.12 13.29
C ASP A 52 -0.90 -0.38 14.17
N PHE A 53 -0.26 0.63 13.60
CA PHE A 53 0.76 1.41 14.28
C PHE A 53 0.27 2.80 14.70
N ARG A 54 -1.02 3.07 14.54
CA ARG A 54 -1.62 4.31 15.05
C ARG A 54 -1.38 4.38 16.55
N TYR A 55 -1.07 5.57 17.03
CA TYR A 55 -1.11 5.84 18.45
C TYR A 55 -2.59 5.93 18.85
N VAL A 56 -3.15 4.83 19.26
CA VAL A 56 -4.38 4.83 20.03
C VAL A 56 -3.95 5.09 21.48
N PRO A 57 -4.30 6.24 22.09
CA PRO A 57 -4.18 6.39 23.53
C PRO A 57 -4.85 5.15 24.10
N ARG A 58 -4.22 4.50 25.11
CA ARG A 58 -4.85 3.39 25.81
C ARG A 58 -6.08 3.95 26.52
N ASP A 59 -7.11 4.23 25.77
CA ASP A 59 -8.40 4.57 26.32
C ASP A 59 -8.95 3.28 26.92
N ARG A 60 -8.81 3.18 28.23
CA ARG A 60 -9.43 2.11 29.01
C ARG A 60 -10.94 2.25 29.06
N THR A 61 -11.52 3.33 28.51
CA THR A 61 -12.96 3.59 28.48
C THR A 61 -13.70 2.47 27.77
N ALA A 62 -13.19 2.00 26.63
CA ALA A 62 -13.75 0.85 25.92
C ALA A 62 -13.70 -0.44 26.75
N TYR A 63 -12.57 -0.71 27.38
CA TYR A 63 -12.42 -1.87 28.27
C TYR A 63 -13.25 -1.71 29.55
N LEU A 64 -13.32 -0.51 30.13
CA LEU A 64 -14.13 -0.22 31.31
C LEU A 64 -15.64 -0.23 30.97
N ALA A 65 -16.04 0.24 29.78
CA ALA A 65 -17.40 0.12 29.28
C ALA A 65 -17.77 -1.36 29.05
N TYR A 66 -16.90 -2.16 28.42
CA TYR A 66 -17.07 -3.60 28.29
C TYR A 66 -17.18 -4.30 29.65
N MET A 67 -16.34 -3.95 30.62
CA MET A 67 -16.40 -4.53 31.99
C MET A 67 -17.65 -4.09 32.76
N ARG A 68 -18.15 -2.86 32.55
CA ARG A 68 -19.42 -2.37 33.12
C ARG A 68 -20.60 -3.08 32.45
N MET A 69 -20.62 -3.20 31.13
CA MET A 69 -21.63 -3.98 30.40
C MET A 69 -21.65 -5.43 30.87
N ARG A 70 -20.49 -6.08 31.00
CA ARG A 70 -20.39 -7.47 31.50
C ARG A 70 -20.93 -7.62 32.91
N LYS A 71 -20.81 -6.60 33.77
CA LYS A 71 -21.41 -6.59 35.11
C LYS A 71 -22.92 -6.35 35.07
N GLN A 72 -23.41 -5.58 34.11
CA GLN A 72 -24.86 -5.28 33.94
C GLN A 72 -25.59 -6.39 33.18
N THR A 73 -24.90 -7.18 32.39
CA THR A 73 -25.45 -8.30 31.62
C THR A 73 -25.39 -9.65 32.33
N ALA A 74 -25.10 -9.67 33.63
CA ALA A 74 -25.14 -10.87 34.47
C ALA A 74 -26.59 -11.40 34.61
N GLY A 75 -27.33 -11.55 33.55
CA GLY A 75 -28.71 -12.03 33.45
C GLY A 75 -29.31 -11.86 32.07
N MET A 76 -28.57 -11.30 31.12
CA MET A 76 -29.00 -11.20 29.71
C MET A 76 -28.51 -12.41 28.90
N ASP A 77 -29.32 -12.78 27.91
CA ASP A 77 -28.94 -13.79 26.92
C ASP A 77 -27.62 -13.42 26.25
N VAL A 78 -26.73 -14.38 26.11
CA VAL A 78 -25.40 -14.22 25.50
C VAL A 78 -25.52 -13.51 24.14
N TRP A 79 -26.57 -13.80 23.37
CA TRP A 79 -26.82 -13.21 22.07
C TRP A 79 -27.14 -11.69 22.16
N GLN A 80 -27.94 -11.24 23.12
CA GLN A 80 -28.26 -9.83 23.32
C GLN A 80 -27.06 -9.02 23.82
N ALA A 81 -26.21 -9.63 24.66
CA ALA A 81 -24.96 -9.01 25.11
C ALA A 81 -23.94 -8.86 23.95
N GLN A 82 -23.92 -9.85 23.05
CA GLN A 82 -23.09 -9.85 21.86
C GLN A 82 -23.57 -8.78 20.85
N GLN A 83 -24.87 -8.66 20.64
CA GLN A 83 -25.46 -7.65 19.77
C GLN A 83 -25.21 -6.22 20.30
N ALA A 84 -25.40 -5.99 21.61
CA ALA A 84 -25.10 -4.70 22.23
C ALA A 84 -23.59 -4.33 22.15
N TYR A 85 -22.70 -5.31 22.24
CA TYR A 85 -21.27 -5.10 22.04
C TYR A 85 -20.96 -4.73 20.58
N PHE A 86 -21.58 -5.39 19.62
CA PHE A 86 -21.43 -5.10 18.21
C PHE A 86 -21.97 -3.70 17.86
N ASP A 87 -23.12 -3.33 18.36
CA ASP A 87 -23.71 -2.00 18.19
C ASP A 87 -22.84 -0.89 18.81
N TRP A 88 -22.23 -1.17 19.95
CA TRP A 88 -21.32 -0.23 20.59
C TRP A 88 -20.02 -0.10 19.77
N MET A 89 -19.45 -1.22 19.29
CA MET A 89 -18.23 -1.21 18.51
C MET A 89 -18.41 -0.51 17.15
N SER A 90 -19.55 -0.70 16.48
CA SER A 90 -19.86 -0.03 15.21
C SER A 90 -20.03 1.49 15.37
N ARG A 91 -20.48 1.97 16.55
CA ARG A 91 -20.59 3.41 16.83
C ARG A 91 -19.27 4.06 17.24
N ASN A 92 -18.38 3.33 17.93
CA ASN A 92 -17.16 3.90 18.52
C ASN A 92 -15.88 3.58 17.71
N ASP A 93 -15.89 2.52 16.93
CA ASP A 93 -14.82 2.17 15.97
C ASP A 93 -15.43 1.58 14.70
N PRO A 94 -16.05 2.42 13.85
CA PRO A 94 -16.64 1.96 12.58
C PRO A 94 -15.65 1.26 11.67
N ASN A 95 -14.35 1.48 11.88
CA ASN A 95 -13.28 0.82 11.10
C ASN A 95 -12.81 -0.50 11.73
N ALA A 96 -13.33 -0.92 12.91
CA ALA A 96 -12.96 -2.20 13.53
C ALA A 96 -13.31 -3.42 12.65
N TRP A 97 -14.29 -3.25 11.77
CA TRP A 97 -14.81 -4.26 10.86
C TRP A 97 -14.20 -4.21 9.45
N LEU A 98 -13.47 -3.14 9.13
CA LEU A 98 -12.80 -3.03 7.85
C LEU A 98 -11.55 -3.94 7.88
N ILE A 99 -11.73 -5.18 7.49
CA ILE A 99 -10.63 -6.07 7.13
C ILE A 99 -10.17 -5.61 5.75
N LEU A 100 -8.89 -5.30 5.63
CA LEU A 100 -8.29 -4.83 4.39
C LEU A 100 -7.91 -6.05 3.55
N ASP A 101 -8.77 -6.35 2.60
CA ASP A 101 -8.67 -7.58 1.83
C ASP A 101 -7.66 -7.47 0.69
N PRO A 102 -6.88 -8.52 0.41
CA PRO A 102 -5.90 -8.51 -0.66
C PRO A 102 -6.53 -8.34 -2.04
N ILE A 103 -5.88 -7.53 -2.89
CA ILE A 103 -6.08 -7.58 -4.34
C ILE A 103 -5.18 -8.68 -4.89
N VAL A 104 -5.76 -9.55 -5.70
CA VAL A 104 -5.06 -10.64 -6.38
C VAL A 104 -5.05 -10.36 -7.86
N THR A 105 -3.87 -10.39 -8.47
CA THR A 105 -3.71 -10.22 -9.91
C THR A 105 -2.98 -11.42 -10.51
N VAL A 106 -3.64 -12.10 -11.44
CA VAL A 106 -3.06 -13.16 -12.26
C VAL A 106 -2.51 -12.53 -13.55
N HIS A 107 -1.23 -12.69 -13.77
CA HIS A 107 -0.50 -12.16 -14.93
C HIS A 107 0.22 -13.29 -15.65
N PRO A 108 0.59 -13.17 -16.95
CA PRO A 108 1.28 -14.26 -17.67
C PRO A 108 2.60 -14.70 -17.05
N ASP A 109 3.28 -13.82 -16.30
CA ASP A 109 4.61 -14.09 -15.71
C ASP A 109 4.63 -14.19 -14.19
N ALA A 110 3.54 -13.80 -13.51
CA ALA A 110 3.51 -13.83 -12.05
C ALA A 110 2.09 -13.77 -11.49
N LEU A 111 1.92 -14.32 -10.29
CA LEU A 111 0.78 -14.10 -9.43
C LEU A 111 1.14 -13.01 -8.41
N MET A 112 0.27 -12.03 -8.24
CA MET A 112 0.53 -10.88 -7.36
C MET A 112 -0.56 -10.71 -6.31
N PHE A 113 -0.15 -10.42 -5.08
CA PHE A 113 -1.03 -10.07 -3.97
C PHE A 113 -0.65 -8.70 -3.44
N GLU A 114 -1.61 -7.80 -3.32
CA GLU A 114 -1.40 -6.45 -2.81
C GLU A 114 -2.30 -6.22 -1.58
N VAL A 115 -1.73 -5.68 -0.52
CA VAL A 115 -2.44 -5.45 0.76
C VAL A 115 -2.05 -4.12 1.38
N PHE A 116 -2.92 -3.63 2.30
CA PHE A 116 -2.58 -2.56 3.23
C PHE A 116 -2.61 -3.07 4.68
N SER A 117 -1.86 -2.39 5.54
CA SER A 117 -2.02 -2.51 6.99
C SER A 117 -3.37 -1.94 7.44
N LYS A 118 -3.87 -2.37 8.61
CA LYS A 118 -5.14 -1.87 9.17
C LYS A 118 -5.18 -0.35 9.33
N ASP A 119 -4.03 0.30 9.55
CA ASP A 119 -3.90 1.75 9.60
C ASP A 119 -3.59 2.38 8.24
N GLU A 120 -3.60 1.59 7.16
CA GLU A 120 -3.32 2.01 5.77
C GLU A 120 -1.96 2.73 5.58
N GLY A 121 -1.08 2.68 6.58
CA GLY A 121 0.23 3.33 6.51
C GLY A 121 1.31 2.48 5.87
N THR A 122 1.06 1.17 5.75
CA THR A 122 1.96 0.22 5.09
C THR A 122 1.24 -0.45 3.94
N TYR A 123 1.85 -0.43 2.79
CA TYR A 123 1.48 -1.21 1.62
C TYR A 123 2.43 -2.40 1.50
N ALA A 124 1.96 -3.56 1.11
CA ALA A 124 2.80 -4.67 0.71
C ALA A 124 2.29 -5.31 -0.58
N LYS A 125 3.23 -5.67 -1.46
CA LYS A 125 2.99 -6.46 -2.68
C LYS A 125 3.88 -7.68 -2.65
N LEU A 126 3.29 -8.85 -2.80
CA LEU A 126 3.98 -10.12 -3.02
C LEU A 126 3.82 -10.51 -4.49
N ASP A 127 4.93 -10.67 -5.18
CA ASP A 127 4.98 -11.28 -6.49
C ASP A 127 5.48 -12.72 -6.35
N ILE A 128 4.77 -13.65 -6.96
CA ILE A 128 5.12 -15.07 -7.04
C ILE A 128 5.35 -15.41 -8.51
N ASP A 129 6.58 -15.70 -8.88
CA ASP A 129 6.91 -16.20 -10.20
C ASP A 129 6.29 -17.58 -10.40
N TRP A 130 5.80 -17.87 -11.61
CA TRP A 130 5.16 -19.16 -11.88
C TRP A 130 6.11 -20.36 -11.73
N SER A 131 7.43 -20.15 -11.64
CA SER A 131 8.36 -21.23 -11.27
C SER A 131 8.10 -21.82 -9.89
N ALA A 132 7.44 -21.08 -8.98
CA ALA A 132 7.00 -21.57 -7.66
C ALA A 132 5.75 -22.43 -7.71
N VAL A 133 5.03 -22.48 -8.84
CA VAL A 133 3.77 -23.20 -9.01
C VAL A 133 3.83 -24.03 -10.29
N GLU A 134 3.54 -25.31 -10.19
CA GLU A 134 3.33 -26.17 -11.35
C GLU A 134 1.89 -26.04 -11.81
N LEU A 135 1.69 -25.28 -12.88
CA LEU A 135 0.36 -24.97 -13.40
C LEU A 135 -0.31 -26.19 -14.03
N ASP A 136 -1.62 -26.32 -13.80
CA ASP A 136 -2.43 -27.43 -14.35
C ASP A 136 -2.93 -27.16 -15.77
N GLY A 137 -2.97 -25.90 -16.20
CA GLY A 137 -3.55 -25.49 -17.48
C GLY A 137 -3.28 -24.02 -17.81
N ASP A 138 -4.10 -23.48 -18.69
CA ASP A 138 -3.98 -22.08 -19.15
C ASP A 138 -4.41 -21.09 -18.06
N LEU A 139 -3.80 -19.91 -18.09
CA LEU A 139 -4.11 -18.82 -17.19
C LEU A 139 -5.20 -17.93 -17.77
N ALA A 140 -6.20 -17.59 -16.98
CA ALA A 140 -7.07 -16.46 -17.26
C ALA A 140 -6.57 -15.23 -16.48
N CYS A 141 -5.88 -14.33 -17.17
CA CYS A 141 -5.26 -13.17 -16.57
C CYS A 141 -6.24 -12.06 -16.24
N GLY A 142 -6.11 -11.47 -15.06
CA GLY A 142 -6.99 -10.39 -14.58
C GLY A 142 -6.77 -10.07 -13.11
N THR A 143 -7.69 -9.28 -12.55
CA THR A 143 -7.61 -8.83 -11.16
C THR A 143 -8.89 -9.17 -10.41
N THR A 144 -8.75 -9.68 -9.20
CA THR A 144 -9.84 -9.98 -8.26
C THR A 144 -9.45 -9.54 -6.84
N SER A 145 -10.33 -9.70 -5.87
CA SER A 145 -10.05 -9.44 -4.46
C SER A 145 -10.59 -10.59 -3.61
N ILE A 146 -9.91 -10.89 -2.53
CA ILE A 146 -10.28 -11.98 -1.61
C ILE A 146 -10.26 -11.51 -0.17
N ASP A 147 -11.03 -12.17 0.69
CA ASP A 147 -10.86 -12.04 2.14
C ASP A 147 -9.55 -12.71 2.59
N TYR A 148 -8.76 -12.05 3.46
CA TYR A 148 -7.61 -12.68 4.09
C TYR A 148 -7.94 -13.04 5.53
N SER A 149 -8.79 -14.04 5.67
CA SER A 149 -9.27 -14.49 6.95
C SER A 149 -8.20 -15.20 7.80
N LYS A 150 -8.51 -15.36 9.08
CA LYS A 150 -7.72 -16.24 9.93
C LYS A 150 -7.71 -17.68 9.43
N ALA A 151 -8.78 -18.15 8.79
CA ALA A 151 -8.86 -19.51 8.26
C ALA A 151 -7.85 -19.71 7.12
N LEU A 152 -7.72 -18.76 6.20
CA LEU A 152 -6.70 -18.79 5.16
C LEU A 152 -5.29 -18.78 5.75
N PHE A 153 -5.03 -17.92 6.74
CA PHE A 153 -3.74 -17.92 7.44
C PHE A 153 -3.44 -19.27 8.08
N ASP A 154 -4.40 -19.83 8.82
CA ASP A 154 -4.23 -21.13 9.48
C ASP A 154 -4.02 -22.27 8.43
N GLY A 155 -4.69 -22.19 7.27
CA GLY A 155 -4.46 -23.08 6.13
C GLY A 155 -3.04 -22.97 5.57
N VAL A 156 -2.57 -21.75 5.35
CA VAL A 156 -1.19 -21.48 4.90
C VAL A 156 -0.17 -22.03 5.93
N GLN A 157 -0.45 -21.91 7.23
CA GLN A 157 0.44 -22.44 8.26
C GLN A 157 0.57 -23.99 8.23
N ARG A 158 -0.31 -24.71 7.54
CA ARG A 158 -0.26 -26.17 7.37
C ARG A 158 0.63 -26.62 6.22
N LEU A 159 1.06 -25.73 5.35
CA LEU A 159 1.97 -26.03 4.24
C LEU A 159 3.27 -26.64 4.75
N ARG A 160 3.68 -27.78 4.15
CA ARG A 160 4.89 -28.54 4.48
C ARG A 160 5.58 -29.01 3.20
N SER A 161 6.91 -29.12 3.23
CA SER A 161 7.69 -29.60 2.09
C SER A 161 7.46 -31.06 1.73
N TYR A 162 6.94 -31.85 2.68
CA TYR A 162 6.67 -33.30 2.52
C TYR A 162 5.19 -33.62 2.23
N ARG A 163 4.34 -32.59 2.03
CA ARG A 163 2.92 -32.74 1.68
C ARG A 163 2.64 -31.99 0.40
N GLU A 164 1.88 -32.61 -0.48
CA GLU A 164 1.41 -31.91 -1.66
C GLU A 164 0.43 -30.82 -1.25
N SER A 165 0.60 -29.65 -1.84
CA SER A 165 -0.28 -28.50 -1.63
C SER A 165 -0.59 -27.84 -2.96
N ARG A 166 -1.85 -27.45 -3.14
CA ARG A 166 -2.38 -26.88 -4.36
C ARG A 166 -2.99 -25.51 -4.08
N LEU A 167 -2.81 -24.61 -5.01
CA LEU A 167 -3.43 -23.29 -5.05
C LEU A 167 -4.38 -23.25 -6.22
N SER A 168 -5.60 -22.78 -5.99
CA SER A 168 -6.56 -22.47 -7.06
C SER A 168 -7.09 -21.04 -6.86
N ILE A 169 -7.07 -20.26 -7.92
CA ILE A 169 -7.64 -18.93 -7.99
C ILE A 169 -8.74 -18.98 -9.03
N GLY A 170 -9.96 -18.70 -8.62
CA GLY A 170 -11.12 -18.69 -9.47
C GLY A 170 -11.91 -17.40 -9.37
N ARG A 171 -12.95 -17.30 -10.18
CA ARG A 171 -13.82 -16.11 -10.21
C ARG A 171 -14.49 -15.81 -8.88
N GLU A 172 -14.81 -16.83 -8.09
CA GLU A 172 -15.61 -16.70 -6.86
C GLU A 172 -14.81 -16.91 -5.59
N ALA A 173 -13.66 -17.58 -5.68
CA ALA A 173 -12.87 -17.92 -4.51
C ALA A 173 -11.40 -18.15 -4.84
N VAL A 174 -10.56 -18.01 -3.80
CA VAL A 174 -9.19 -18.54 -3.75
C VAL A 174 -9.16 -19.70 -2.78
N GLU A 175 -8.52 -20.80 -3.18
CA GLU A 175 -8.52 -22.05 -2.45
C GLU A 175 -7.09 -22.52 -2.24
N ILE A 176 -6.81 -23.00 -1.02
CA ILE A 176 -5.58 -23.72 -0.69
C ILE A 176 -5.96 -25.09 -0.13
N GLU A 177 -5.48 -26.14 -0.78
CA GLU A 177 -5.67 -27.50 -0.39
C GLU A 177 -4.32 -28.11 0.00
N THR A 178 -4.27 -28.83 1.12
CA THR A 178 -3.07 -29.55 1.58
C THR A 178 -3.45 -30.98 1.88
N GLU A 179 -2.67 -31.91 1.33
CA GLU A 179 -2.87 -33.33 1.51
C GLU A 179 -3.01 -33.73 3.00
N GLY A 180 -4.11 -34.39 3.34
CA GLY A 180 -4.41 -34.80 4.70
C GLY A 180 -4.92 -33.73 5.66
N GLU A 181 -4.99 -32.45 5.23
CA GLU A 181 -5.42 -31.33 6.10
C GLU A 181 -6.72 -30.64 5.61
N GLY A 182 -7.17 -30.99 4.39
CA GLY A 182 -8.38 -30.44 3.79
C GLY A 182 -8.13 -29.16 3.02
N LYS A 183 -9.25 -28.53 2.64
CA LYS A 183 -9.32 -27.37 1.76
C LYS A 183 -9.80 -26.14 2.51
N VAL A 184 -9.13 -25.01 2.31
CA VAL A 184 -9.57 -23.68 2.77
C VAL A 184 -10.04 -22.89 1.56
N VAL A 185 -11.21 -22.28 1.65
CA VAL A 185 -11.86 -21.52 0.58
C VAL A 185 -12.15 -20.12 1.08
N GLU A 186 -11.62 -19.12 0.41
CA GLU A 186 -11.92 -17.71 0.65
C GLU A 186 -12.69 -17.11 -0.51
N LYS A 187 -13.81 -16.47 -0.19
CA LYS A 187 -14.67 -15.88 -1.20
C LYS A 187 -14.13 -14.54 -1.69
N ASN A 188 -14.42 -14.22 -2.93
CA ASN A 188 -14.16 -12.92 -3.49
C ASN A 188 -15.09 -11.88 -2.86
N ILE A 189 -14.55 -10.73 -2.56
CA ILE A 189 -15.25 -9.61 -1.94
C ILE A 189 -15.10 -8.35 -2.78
N GLN A 190 -15.85 -7.32 -2.42
CA GLN A 190 -15.78 -6.02 -3.07
C GLN A 190 -14.91 -5.06 -2.27
N VAL A 191 -14.05 -4.32 -2.97
CA VAL A 191 -13.10 -3.38 -2.36
C VAL A 191 -13.74 -1.99 -2.20
N PRO A 192 -13.70 -1.37 -1.02
CA PRO A 192 -14.17 -0.01 -0.81
C PRO A 192 -13.43 1.02 -1.67
N ASP A 193 -14.14 2.06 -2.12
CA ASP A 193 -13.57 3.15 -2.92
C ASP A 193 -12.39 3.85 -2.22
N THR A 194 -12.43 3.95 -0.88
CA THR A 194 -11.35 4.55 -0.08
C THR A 194 -10.02 3.80 -0.24
N TRP A 195 -10.08 2.48 -0.37
CA TRP A 195 -8.89 1.65 -0.57
C TRP A 195 -8.35 1.75 -1.99
N LEU A 196 -9.23 1.85 -2.97
CA LEU A 196 -8.83 2.12 -4.34
C LEU A 196 -7.98 3.39 -4.40
N ARG A 197 -8.38 4.45 -3.68
CA ARG A 197 -7.57 5.67 -3.56
C ARG A 197 -6.15 5.35 -3.04
N GLY A 198 -6.03 4.54 -2.00
CA GLY A 198 -4.74 4.10 -1.45
C GLY A 198 -3.86 3.42 -2.50
N PHE A 199 -4.42 2.47 -3.26
CA PHE A 199 -3.70 1.80 -4.34
C PHE A 199 -3.26 2.77 -5.45
N LEU A 200 -4.12 3.70 -5.85
CA LEU A 200 -3.78 4.73 -6.84
C LEU A 200 -2.66 5.64 -6.35
N GLN A 201 -2.66 6.01 -5.06
CA GLN A 201 -1.58 6.80 -4.45
C GLN A 201 -0.25 6.04 -4.45
N VAL A 202 -0.24 4.76 -4.06
CA VAL A 202 0.96 3.91 -4.09
C VAL A 202 1.52 3.84 -5.50
N GLN A 203 0.68 3.57 -6.49
CA GLN A 203 1.10 3.45 -7.87
C GLN A 203 1.66 4.78 -8.41
N SER A 204 1.00 5.89 -8.10
CA SER A 204 1.46 7.22 -8.48
C SER A 204 2.80 7.56 -7.81
N ALA A 205 2.98 7.23 -6.54
CA ALA A 205 4.23 7.45 -5.83
C ALA A 205 5.37 6.61 -6.39
N SER A 206 5.13 5.36 -6.74
CA SER A 206 6.16 4.46 -7.27
C SER A 206 6.73 4.89 -8.63
N THR A 207 6.01 5.72 -9.39
CA THR A 207 6.48 6.27 -10.68
C THR A 207 7.35 7.53 -10.54
N LEU A 208 7.45 8.12 -9.34
CA LEU A 208 8.18 9.37 -9.13
C LEU A 208 9.71 9.16 -9.11
N PRO A 209 10.48 10.21 -9.39
CA PRO A 209 11.93 10.20 -9.22
C PRO A 209 12.30 9.83 -7.78
N ARG A 210 13.29 8.97 -7.63
CA ARG A 210 13.69 8.40 -6.35
C ARG A 210 15.18 8.16 -6.25
N THR A 211 15.71 8.16 -5.04
CA THR A 211 17.05 7.67 -4.74
C THR A 211 16.97 6.17 -4.48
N VAL A 212 17.82 5.41 -5.16
CA VAL A 212 17.87 3.93 -5.05
C VAL A 212 19.24 3.52 -4.52
N PHE A 213 19.25 2.64 -3.54
CA PHE A 213 20.45 2.02 -3.01
C PHE A 213 20.12 0.63 -2.45
N GLN A 214 21.14 -0.17 -2.22
CA GLN A 214 21.01 -1.53 -1.73
C GLN A 214 21.68 -1.68 -0.37
N ILE A 215 21.08 -2.49 0.50
CA ILE A 215 21.65 -2.93 1.77
C ILE A 215 21.60 -4.45 1.85
N ALA A 216 22.47 -5.06 2.66
CA ALA A 216 22.36 -6.48 2.95
C ALA A 216 21.18 -6.74 3.90
N ALA A 217 20.47 -7.85 3.69
CA ALA A 217 19.32 -8.20 4.54
C ALA A 217 19.73 -8.42 6.00
N ILE A 218 20.95 -8.95 6.24
CA ILE A 218 21.51 -9.13 7.57
C ILE A 218 21.72 -7.80 8.29
N ASP A 219 22.04 -6.73 7.56
CA ASP A 219 22.26 -5.41 8.16
C ASP A 219 20.93 -4.83 8.64
N LEU A 220 19.85 -4.96 7.85
CA LEU A 220 18.53 -4.59 8.33
C LEU A 220 18.09 -5.47 9.53
N TYR A 221 18.41 -6.75 9.52
CA TYR A 221 18.15 -7.63 10.67
C TYR A 221 18.84 -7.10 11.94
N ASN A 222 20.11 -6.71 11.84
CA ASN A 222 20.87 -6.14 12.94
C ASN A 222 20.29 -4.81 13.43
N VAL A 223 19.87 -3.92 12.50
CA VAL A 223 19.14 -2.69 12.80
C VAL A 223 17.87 -2.99 13.61
N LEU A 224 17.03 -3.91 13.13
CA LEU A 224 15.77 -4.27 13.78
C LEU A 224 16.01 -4.92 15.16
N ARG A 225 17.03 -5.76 15.27
CA ARG A 225 17.45 -6.36 16.55
C ARG A 225 17.84 -5.28 17.56
N GLN A 226 18.71 -4.35 17.16
CA GLN A 226 19.15 -3.26 18.02
C GLN A 226 17.99 -2.36 18.47
N LEU A 227 17.09 -2.00 17.55
CA LEU A 227 15.90 -1.21 17.87
C LEU A 227 14.96 -1.91 18.86
N ARG A 228 14.92 -3.25 18.81
CA ARG A 228 14.13 -4.07 19.75
C ARG A 228 14.74 -4.10 21.15
N MET A 229 16.06 -4.28 21.23
CA MET A 229 16.80 -4.26 22.50
C MET A 229 16.67 -2.92 23.24
N GLN A 230 16.52 -1.82 22.48
CA GLN A 230 16.39 -0.48 23.01
C GLN A 230 14.95 0.03 23.12
N ARG A 231 13.96 -0.88 23.09
CA ARG A 231 12.53 -0.57 23.07
C ARG A 231 12.07 0.33 24.22
N ASP A 232 12.62 0.12 25.43
CA ASP A 232 12.14 0.75 26.66
C ASP A 232 12.78 2.12 26.95
N GLN A 233 13.76 2.54 26.17
CA GLN A 233 14.36 3.86 26.32
C GLN A 233 13.45 4.95 25.72
N LYS A 234 12.92 5.82 26.59
CA LYS A 234 11.88 6.80 26.23
C LYS A 234 12.41 8.14 25.71
N LYS A 235 13.71 8.38 25.64
CA LYS A 235 14.27 9.70 25.32
C LYS A 235 14.65 9.86 23.84
N GLY A 236 14.25 10.97 23.22
CA GLY A 236 14.69 11.45 21.91
C GLY A 236 13.88 10.95 20.72
N GLY A 237 13.99 11.65 19.60
CA GLY A 237 13.48 11.21 18.29
C GLY A 237 14.17 9.92 17.88
N ARG A 238 13.40 8.96 17.39
CA ARG A 238 13.89 7.63 17.07
C ARG A 238 13.75 7.40 15.57
N GLY A 239 14.79 7.70 14.83
CA GLY A 239 14.87 7.47 13.38
C GLY A 239 15.96 6.48 13.01
N ILE A 240 15.99 6.15 11.74
CA ILE A 240 17.14 5.57 11.07
C ILE A 240 17.65 6.64 10.12
N ARG A 241 18.82 7.18 10.37
CA ARG A 241 19.51 8.09 9.46
C ARG A 241 20.32 7.25 8.50
N ILE A 242 20.14 7.49 7.22
CA ILE A 242 20.85 6.81 6.14
C ILE A 242 21.80 7.82 5.53
N GLU A 243 23.08 7.50 5.51
CA GLU A 243 24.13 8.32 4.94
C GLU A 243 24.62 7.67 3.65
N LEU A 244 24.54 8.43 2.57
CA LEU A 244 24.86 8.00 1.22
C LEU A 244 26.03 8.81 0.70
N SER A 245 27.18 8.17 0.48
CA SER A 245 28.37 8.76 -0.13
C SER A 245 28.73 7.99 -1.39
N PRO A 246 28.86 8.63 -2.57
CA PRO A 246 29.21 7.95 -3.82
C PRO A 246 30.52 7.15 -3.66
N GLY A 247 30.48 5.86 -4.01
CA GLY A 247 31.63 4.95 -3.94
C GLY A 247 31.91 4.36 -2.54
N GLU A 248 31.15 4.76 -1.51
CA GLU A 248 31.29 4.23 -0.15
C GLU A 248 30.12 3.30 0.23
N PRO A 249 30.31 2.41 1.21
CA PRO A 249 29.19 1.64 1.76
C PRO A 249 28.10 2.54 2.33
N VAL A 250 26.84 2.13 2.19
CA VAL A 250 25.72 2.82 2.82
C VAL A 250 25.82 2.67 4.33
N ARG A 251 25.63 3.77 5.09
CA ARG A 251 25.67 3.76 6.54
C ARG A 251 24.28 3.96 7.12
N LEU A 252 23.88 3.05 7.99
CA LEU A 252 22.62 3.08 8.72
C LEU A 252 22.92 3.52 10.16
N VAL A 253 22.50 4.71 10.53
CA VAL A 253 22.75 5.28 11.85
C VAL A 253 21.47 5.27 12.67
N LEU A 254 21.48 4.62 13.82
CA LEU A 254 20.34 4.50 14.72
C LEU A 254 20.29 5.67 15.68
N GLU A 255 19.33 6.55 15.53
CA GLU A 255 19.12 7.70 16.40
C GLU A 255 18.21 7.34 17.59
N PRO A 256 18.47 7.88 18.80
CA PRO A 256 19.50 8.87 19.17
C PRO A 256 20.84 8.26 19.63
N TRP A 257 21.06 6.96 19.44
CA TRP A 257 22.24 6.25 19.99
C TRP A 257 23.51 6.41 19.15
N GLU A 258 23.39 6.99 17.94
CA GLU A 258 24.45 7.14 16.95
C GLU A 258 25.19 5.82 16.64
N THR A 259 24.49 4.69 16.80
CA THR A 259 25.03 3.38 16.43
C THR A 259 25.06 3.26 14.93
N VAL A 260 26.23 3.07 14.35
CA VAL A 260 26.46 2.96 12.91
C VAL A 260 26.55 1.50 12.50
N ILE A 261 25.82 1.15 11.45
CA ILE A 261 25.90 -0.14 10.75
C ILE A 261 26.21 0.18 9.28
N GLU A 262 27.40 -0.22 8.83
CA GLU A 262 27.79 -0.13 7.43
C GLU A 262 27.30 -1.37 6.68
N THR A 263 26.69 -1.17 5.52
CA THR A 263 26.12 -2.30 4.78
C THR A 263 27.18 -3.12 4.06
N GLY A 264 27.02 -4.45 4.11
CA GLY A 264 27.84 -5.40 3.35
C GLY A 264 27.40 -5.59 1.89
N ALA A 265 26.36 -4.90 1.42
CA ALA A 265 25.81 -5.09 0.07
C ALA A 265 26.61 -4.37 -1.05
N GLY A 266 27.76 -3.77 -0.73
CA GLY A 266 28.54 -3.01 -1.71
C GLY A 266 28.50 -1.50 -1.46
N THR A 267 28.88 -0.73 -2.47
CA THR A 267 28.99 0.73 -2.36
C THR A 267 27.80 1.42 -3.02
N TYR A 268 27.48 2.63 -2.54
CA TYR A 268 26.46 3.47 -3.15
C TYR A 268 26.90 3.98 -4.52
N THR A 269 26.11 3.66 -5.55
CA THR A 269 26.41 3.99 -6.95
C THR A 269 25.80 5.30 -7.43
N GLY A 270 25.02 5.98 -6.58
CA GLY A 270 24.42 7.27 -6.90
C GLY A 270 25.49 8.36 -7.04
N ARG A 271 25.17 9.42 -7.78
CA ARG A 271 26.12 10.52 -8.09
C ARG A 271 26.12 11.62 -7.02
N VAL A 272 25.07 11.72 -6.24
CA VAL A 272 24.87 12.80 -5.27
C VAL A 272 24.91 12.24 -3.86
N PRO A 273 25.76 12.75 -2.98
CA PRO A 273 25.72 12.36 -1.57
C PRO A 273 24.42 12.84 -0.94
N GLY A 274 23.94 12.11 0.06
CA GLY A 274 22.70 12.45 0.71
C GLY A 274 22.59 11.91 2.12
N VAL A 275 21.82 12.60 2.95
CA VAL A 275 21.43 12.13 4.28
C VAL A 275 19.91 12.10 4.32
N VAL A 276 19.37 10.93 4.60
CA VAL A 276 17.92 10.70 4.63
C VAL A 276 17.54 10.13 6.00
N ARG A 277 16.43 10.57 6.58
CA ARG A 277 15.88 10.00 7.81
C ARG A 277 14.60 9.25 7.54
N ILE A 278 14.57 7.99 7.95
CA ILE A 278 13.36 7.15 7.90
C ILE A 278 12.70 7.17 9.27
N TRP A 279 11.45 7.59 9.27
CA TRP A 279 10.53 7.49 10.39
C TRP A 279 9.61 6.28 10.18
N GLY A 280 8.88 5.86 11.21
CA GLY A 280 7.99 4.70 11.10
C GLY A 280 8.71 3.34 11.10
N ARG A 281 9.93 3.30 11.64
CA ARG A 281 10.80 2.10 11.74
C ARG A 281 10.11 0.84 12.26
N ARG A 282 9.03 0.98 13.07
CA ARG A 282 8.27 -0.16 13.56
C ARG A 282 7.65 -0.98 12.43
N ARG A 283 7.29 -0.32 11.32
CA ARG A 283 6.72 -0.96 10.13
C ARG A 283 7.73 -1.86 9.43
N LEU A 284 9.04 -1.55 9.53
CA LEU A 284 10.10 -2.39 9.00
C LEU A 284 10.21 -3.75 9.71
N MET A 285 9.69 -3.86 10.93
CA MET A 285 9.61 -5.15 11.65
C MET A 285 8.76 -6.18 10.91
N LEU A 286 7.85 -5.74 10.04
CA LEU A 286 7.03 -6.62 9.20
C LEU A 286 7.87 -7.44 8.21
N LEU A 287 9.06 -6.94 7.84
CA LEU A 287 9.98 -7.66 6.96
C LEU A 287 10.77 -8.77 7.68
N GLN A 288 10.70 -8.86 9.00
CA GLN A 288 11.58 -9.73 9.79
C GLN A 288 11.56 -11.20 9.36
N ARG A 289 10.41 -11.72 8.96
CA ARG A 289 10.27 -13.12 8.49
C ARG A 289 11.02 -13.37 7.20
N MET A 290 11.12 -12.35 6.35
CA MET A 290 11.72 -12.45 5.03
C MET A 290 13.22 -12.24 5.03
N LEU A 291 13.76 -11.52 6.02
CA LEU A 291 15.19 -11.19 6.06
C LEU A 291 16.12 -12.43 5.98
N PRO A 292 15.79 -13.58 6.60
CA PRO A 292 16.60 -14.79 6.45
C PRO A 292 16.54 -15.44 5.07
N LEU A 293 15.56 -15.08 4.25
CA LEU A 293 15.33 -15.64 2.92
C LEU A 293 15.93 -14.78 1.81
N ALA A 294 16.28 -13.55 2.10
CA ALA A 294 16.82 -12.58 1.15
C ALA A 294 18.29 -12.27 1.46
N GLU A 295 19.10 -12.04 0.42
CA GLU A 295 20.48 -11.60 0.60
C GLU A 295 20.57 -10.08 0.71
N THR A 296 19.83 -9.38 -0.15
CA THR A 296 19.86 -7.93 -0.28
C THR A 296 18.46 -7.34 -0.33
N ILE A 297 18.39 -6.05 -0.01
CA ILE A 297 17.17 -5.24 -0.06
C ILE A 297 17.45 -4.00 -0.90
N ASP A 298 16.67 -3.80 -1.96
CA ASP A 298 16.68 -2.56 -2.70
C ASP A 298 15.77 -1.56 -1.98
N ILE A 299 16.31 -0.41 -1.63
CA ILE A 299 15.59 0.66 -0.96
C ILE A 299 15.40 1.82 -1.94
N HIS A 300 14.16 2.22 -2.11
CA HIS A 300 13.74 3.34 -2.95
C HIS A 300 13.15 4.43 -2.07
N ILE A 301 13.76 5.61 -2.08
CA ILE A 301 13.36 6.72 -1.24
C ILE A 301 12.94 7.91 -2.10
N LEU A 302 11.77 8.45 -1.83
CA LEU A 302 11.27 9.67 -2.48
C LEU A 302 11.59 10.89 -1.62
N GLY A 303 11.95 11.99 -2.27
CA GLY A 303 12.21 13.27 -1.60
C GLY A 303 13.20 13.13 -0.44
N SER A 304 12.81 13.63 0.72
CA SER A 304 13.63 13.64 1.94
C SER A 304 13.50 12.36 2.79
N GLY A 305 12.88 11.31 2.28
CA GLY A 305 12.80 10.02 2.98
C GLY A 305 11.44 9.31 2.91
N LEU A 306 10.39 9.97 2.47
CA LEU A 306 9.04 9.42 2.46
C LEU A 306 8.24 9.95 1.26
N PRO A 307 7.42 9.12 0.63
CA PRO A 307 7.29 7.67 0.86
C PRO A 307 8.57 6.90 0.55
N SER A 308 8.68 5.68 1.08
CA SER A 308 9.81 4.79 0.82
C SER A 308 9.35 3.37 0.53
N PHE A 309 10.10 2.67 -0.33
CA PHE A 309 9.81 1.29 -0.69
C PHE A 309 11.03 0.40 -0.44
N TYR A 310 10.76 -0.83 -0.03
CA TYR A 310 11.75 -1.85 0.28
C TYR A 310 11.41 -3.09 -0.52
N VAL A 311 12.32 -3.49 -1.41
CA VAL A 311 12.15 -4.65 -2.29
C VAL A 311 13.09 -5.77 -1.86
N LEU A 312 12.52 -6.90 -1.45
CA LEU A 312 13.24 -8.10 -1.06
C LEU A 312 12.96 -9.21 -2.08
N ARG A 313 14.02 -9.87 -2.55
CA ARG A 313 13.91 -11.03 -3.45
C ARG A 313 14.37 -12.29 -2.72
N ALA A 314 13.56 -13.34 -2.81
CA ALA A 314 13.81 -14.64 -2.19
C ALA A 314 13.37 -15.76 -3.15
N GLY A 315 14.28 -16.23 -3.99
CA GLY A 315 13.97 -17.22 -5.01
C GLY A 315 12.90 -16.73 -5.99
N ALA A 316 11.79 -17.48 -6.09
CA ALA A 316 10.64 -17.15 -6.94
C ALA A 316 9.72 -16.06 -6.36
N PHE A 317 10.03 -15.54 -5.18
CA PHE A 317 9.21 -14.57 -4.47
C PHE A 317 9.88 -13.20 -4.45
N THR A 318 9.08 -12.16 -4.65
CA THR A 318 9.52 -10.78 -4.45
C THR A 318 8.51 -10.05 -3.58
N MET A 319 8.97 -9.48 -2.47
CA MET A 319 8.14 -8.66 -1.59
C MET A 319 8.52 -7.20 -1.74
N THR A 320 7.54 -6.35 -1.99
CA THR A 320 7.68 -4.89 -1.93
C THR A 320 6.89 -4.36 -0.76
N LEU A 321 7.56 -3.70 0.18
CA LEU A 321 6.92 -2.99 1.29
C LEU A 321 6.97 -1.49 1.01
N GLY A 322 5.84 -0.80 1.03
CA GLY A 322 5.73 0.65 0.84
C GLY A 322 5.28 1.35 2.12
N LEU A 323 6.04 2.35 2.59
CA LEU A 323 5.72 3.17 3.74
C LEU A 323 5.25 4.54 3.30
N SER A 324 4.05 4.95 3.72
CA SER A 324 3.44 6.23 3.32
C SER A 324 4.13 7.45 3.92
N GLY A 325 4.72 7.30 5.11
CA GLY A 325 5.30 8.44 5.81
C GLY A 325 5.44 8.21 7.30
N PHE A 326 5.22 9.27 8.08
CA PHE A 326 5.17 9.20 9.54
C PHE A 326 4.07 8.26 10.02
N THR A 327 4.12 7.85 11.29
CA THR A 327 3.13 6.91 11.87
C THR A 327 1.68 7.38 11.71
N ALA A 328 1.44 8.70 11.67
CA ALA A 328 0.12 9.29 11.46
C ALA A 328 -0.31 9.38 9.99
N SER A 329 0.61 9.17 9.04
CA SER A 329 0.30 9.21 7.60
C SER A 329 -0.22 7.86 7.14
N ASN A 330 -1.19 7.88 6.23
CA ASN A 330 -1.64 6.68 5.53
C ASN A 330 -1.77 6.92 4.02
N TRP A 331 -1.85 5.85 3.26
CA TRP A 331 -1.91 5.92 1.80
C TRP A 331 -3.25 6.48 1.29
N SER A 332 -4.35 6.16 1.95
CA SER A 332 -5.69 6.59 1.51
C SER A 332 -5.95 8.07 1.79
N GLN A 333 -5.42 8.59 2.90
CA GLN A 333 -5.60 10.00 3.28
C GLN A 333 -4.46 10.89 2.79
N ALA A 334 -3.29 10.32 2.48
CA ALA A 334 -2.14 11.00 1.91
C ALA A 334 -1.82 12.36 2.57
N VAL A 335 -1.77 12.39 3.90
CA VAL A 335 -1.64 13.64 4.69
C VAL A 335 -0.39 14.43 4.31
N SER A 336 0.69 13.75 3.92
CA SER A 336 1.98 14.38 3.57
C SER A 336 2.12 14.67 2.08
N PHE A 337 1.32 14.05 1.23
CA PHE A 337 1.33 14.22 -0.23
C PHE A 337 -0.01 13.78 -0.82
N ASP A 338 -0.43 14.37 -1.92
CA ASP A 338 -1.56 13.90 -2.71
C ASP A 338 -1.21 13.93 -4.21
N LEU A 339 -1.10 12.73 -4.78
CA LEU A 339 -0.72 12.53 -6.17
C LEU A 339 -1.92 12.36 -7.09
N LEU A 340 -3.13 12.28 -6.54
CA LEU A 340 -4.37 12.10 -7.30
C LEU A 340 -5.08 13.41 -7.62
N LEU A 341 -4.66 14.52 -7.02
CA LEU A 341 -5.21 15.85 -7.34
C LEU A 341 -5.04 16.12 -8.84
N PRO A 342 -6.06 16.70 -9.49
CA PRO A 342 -6.03 17.02 -10.90
C PRO A 342 -4.87 17.97 -11.23
N ARG A 343 -3.95 17.55 -12.08
CA ARG A 343 -2.79 18.35 -12.52
C ARG A 343 -2.87 18.73 -14.00
N GLY A 344 -4.03 18.62 -14.63
CA GLY A 344 -4.20 18.91 -16.04
C GLY A 344 -3.38 17.99 -16.95
N ALA A 345 -3.87 16.79 -17.22
CA ALA A 345 -3.24 15.94 -18.23
C ALA A 345 -3.46 16.52 -19.62
N SER A 346 -2.41 16.64 -20.44
CA SER A 346 -2.52 17.06 -21.82
C SER A 346 -3.35 16.07 -22.62
N GLU A 347 -4.12 16.52 -23.61
CA GLU A 347 -4.87 15.64 -24.50
C GLU A 347 -3.96 14.65 -25.23
N ARG A 348 -2.72 15.06 -25.51
CA ARG A 348 -1.70 14.17 -26.06
C ARG A 348 -1.35 13.03 -25.12
N ALA A 349 -1.21 13.27 -23.81
CA ALA A 349 -0.91 12.23 -22.83
C ALA A 349 -2.08 11.24 -22.71
N LYS A 350 -3.31 11.71 -22.79
CA LYS A 350 -4.52 10.85 -22.79
C LYS A 350 -4.60 9.97 -24.04
N ALA A 351 -4.34 10.53 -25.22
CA ALA A 351 -4.31 9.78 -26.47
C ALA A 351 -3.21 8.70 -26.43
N LEU A 352 -2.00 9.08 -26.01
CA LEU A 352 -0.88 8.14 -25.91
C LEU A 352 -1.13 7.03 -24.86
N LEU A 353 -1.85 7.31 -23.80
CA LEU A 353 -2.26 6.30 -22.82
C LEU A 353 -3.15 5.23 -23.46
N ALA A 354 -4.08 5.63 -24.35
CA ALA A 354 -4.92 4.67 -25.04
C ALA A 354 -4.11 3.72 -25.92
N ASP A 355 -3.11 4.25 -26.65
CA ASP A 355 -2.18 3.43 -27.47
C ASP A 355 -1.35 2.48 -26.60
N ILE A 356 -0.83 2.97 -25.45
CA ILE A 356 -0.09 2.16 -24.48
C ILE A 356 -0.96 1.03 -23.94
N VAL A 357 -2.18 1.32 -23.52
CA VAL A 357 -3.12 0.31 -23.00
C VAL A 357 -3.41 -0.75 -24.08
N THR A 358 -3.64 -0.33 -25.32
CA THR A 358 -3.86 -1.24 -26.45
C THR A 358 -2.66 -2.16 -26.68
N HIS A 359 -1.45 -1.62 -26.65
CA HIS A 359 -0.23 -2.42 -26.75
C HIS A 359 -0.11 -3.43 -25.59
N LEU A 360 -0.36 -2.98 -24.36
CA LEU A 360 -0.25 -3.82 -23.17
C LEU A 360 -1.37 -4.87 -23.07
N GLN A 361 -2.47 -4.76 -23.79
CA GLN A 361 -3.47 -5.83 -23.89
C GLN A 361 -2.91 -7.11 -24.52
N THR A 362 -1.86 -6.98 -25.34
CA THR A 362 -1.18 -8.12 -25.97
C THR A 362 0.09 -8.53 -25.22
N THR A 363 0.90 -7.56 -24.80
CA THR A 363 2.20 -7.82 -24.18
C THR A 363 2.17 -7.95 -22.67
N TRP A 364 1.09 -7.49 -22.04
CA TRP A 364 0.82 -7.44 -20.61
C TRP A 364 1.78 -6.56 -19.82
N ARG A 365 3.02 -6.44 -20.20
CA ARG A 365 4.04 -5.62 -19.56
C ARG A 365 5.06 -5.06 -20.55
N ALA A 366 5.59 -3.88 -20.25
CA ALA A 366 6.72 -3.30 -20.98
C ALA A 366 7.43 -2.24 -20.10
N SER A 367 8.71 -2.00 -20.35
CA SER A 367 9.41 -0.86 -19.79
C SER A 367 9.03 0.43 -20.53
N ALA A 368 9.23 1.59 -19.89
CA ALA A 368 9.00 2.89 -20.54
C ALA A 368 9.86 3.06 -21.80
N ALA A 369 11.09 2.56 -21.78
CA ALA A 369 11.99 2.61 -22.93
C ALA A 369 11.49 1.75 -24.10
N GLN A 370 11.02 0.54 -23.82
CA GLN A 370 10.41 -0.32 -24.84
C GLN A 370 9.19 0.34 -25.48
N LEU A 371 8.29 0.90 -24.67
CA LEU A 371 7.10 1.61 -25.17
C LEU A 371 7.46 2.84 -26.00
N ALA A 372 8.46 3.63 -25.58
CA ALA A 372 8.93 4.77 -26.34
C ALA A 372 9.45 4.35 -27.74
N THR A 373 10.21 3.27 -27.80
CA THR A 373 10.73 2.74 -29.06
C THR A 373 9.61 2.17 -29.93
N THR A 374 8.74 1.34 -29.35
CA THR A 374 7.68 0.65 -30.12
C THR A 374 6.64 1.63 -30.67
N LEU A 375 6.28 2.65 -29.88
CA LEU A 375 5.29 3.66 -30.30
C LEU A 375 5.92 4.84 -31.05
N GLY A 376 7.23 4.90 -31.18
CA GLY A 376 7.94 6.00 -31.84
C GLY A 376 7.70 7.37 -31.17
N GLN A 377 7.53 7.38 -29.85
CA GLN A 377 7.19 8.59 -29.08
C GLN A 377 8.34 9.00 -28.15
N PRO A 378 8.47 10.31 -27.85
CA PRO A 378 9.46 10.80 -26.89
C PRO A 378 9.28 10.15 -25.51
N ALA A 379 10.38 9.73 -24.89
CA ALA A 379 10.34 9.07 -23.57
C ALA A 379 9.62 9.91 -22.50
N LYS A 380 9.74 11.25 -22.56
CA LYS A 380 9.04 12.15 -21.65
C LYS A 380 7.52 12.05 -21.77
N ASP A 381 7.00 12.01 -22.99
CA ASP A 381 5.54 11.92 -23.24
C ASP A 381 5.01 10.56 -22.82
N VAL A 382 5.78 9.49 -23.09
CA VAL A 382 5.46 8.13 -22.64
C VAL A 382 5.40 8.05 -21.12
N LEU A 383 6.39 8.61 -20.41
CA LEU A 383 6.39 8.63 -18.94
C LEU A 383 5.19 9.39 -18.38
N GLN A 384 4.79 10.51 -18.98
CA GLN A 384 3.60 11.24 -18.57
C GLN A 384 2.32 10.43 -18.75
N ALA A 385 2.19 9.74 -19.91
CA ALA A 385 1.04 8.88 -20.17
C ALA A 385 0.99 7.67 -19.23
N LEU A 386 2.14 7.06 -18.93
CA LEU A 386 2.26 5.96 -17.97
C LEU A 386 1.90 6.39 -16.55
N GLN A 387 2.35 7.56 -16.11
CA GLN A 387 1.97 8.12 -14.82
C GLN A 387 0.45 8.37 -14.74
N LEU A 388 -0.13 8.91 -15.79
CA LEU A 388 -1.58 9.09 -15.90
C LEU A 388 -2.31 7.74 -15.81
N GLY A 389 -1.83 6.71 -16.51
CA GLY A 389 -2.40 5.36 -16.47
C GLY A 389 -2.36 4.72 -15.06
N CYS A 390 -1.28 4.98 -14.31
CA CYS A 390 -1.18 4.56 -12.90
C CYS A 390 -2.16 5.34 -12.01
N GLN A 391 -2.28 6.66 -12.19
CA GLN A 391 -3.25 7.49 -11.47
C GLN A 391 -4.71 7.11 -11.73
N HIS A 392 -5.00 6.63 -12.95
CA HIS A 392 -6.33 6.18 -13.35
C HIS A 392 -6.59 4.70 -13.02
N GLY A 393 -5.64 3.98 -12.42
CA GLY A 393 -5.80 2.58 -12.05
C GLY A 393 -5.89 1.61 -13.22
N GLN A 394 -5.48 2.02 -14.42
CA GLN A 394 -5.40 1.15 -15.61
C GLN A 394 -4.09 0.38 -15.67
N LEU A 395 -3.04 0.98 -15.15
CA LEU A 395 -1.69 0.44 -15.15
C LEU A 395 -1.16 0.29 -13.70
N MET A 396 -0.23 -0.65 -13.55
CA MET A 396 0.59 -0.81 -12.36
C MET A 396 2.06 -0.67 -12.74
N TYR A 397 2.82 0.12 -11.98
CA TYR A 397 4.27 0.13 -12.08
C TYR A 397 4.86 -0.92 -11.14
N ASP A 398 5.55 -1.91 -11.69
CA ASP A 398 6.28 -2.93 -10.95
C ASP A 398 7.68 -2.41 -10.62
N LEU A 399 7.80 -1.86 -9.40
CA LEU A 399 9.02 -1.23 -8.91
C LEU A 399 10.22 -2.21 -8.88
N ALA A 400 9.96 -3.49 -8.61
CA ALA A 400 10.97 -4.52 -8.50
C ALA A 400 11.59 -4.92 -9.85
N ARG A 401 10.84 -4.76 -10.95
CA ARG A 401 11.24 -5.16 -12.30
C ARG A 401 11.40 -3.97 -13.25
N ASP A 402 11.09 -2.76 -12.82
CA ASP A 402 11.12 -1.51 -13.61
C ASP A 402 10.28 -1.61 -14.92
N VAL A 403 9.06 -2.16 -14.78
CA VAL A 403 8.12 -2.32 -15.90
C VAL A 403 6.72 -1.84 -15.52
N TYR A 404 5.98 -1.41 -16.53
CA TYR A 404 4.54 -1.12 -16.40
C TYR A 404 3.74 -2.34 -16.84
N ARG A 405 2.68 -2.63 -16.09
CA ARG A 405 1.80 -3.79 -16.30
C ARG A 405 0.38 -3.34 -16.55
N LEU A 406 -0.32 -4.03 -17.44
CA LEU A 406 -1.76 -3.86 -17.58
C LEU A 406 -2.44 -4.44 -16.34
N ARG A 407 -3.05 -3.59 -15.53
CA ARG A 407 -3.79 -3.99 -14.33
C ARG A 407 -4.96 -3.05 -14.08
N PRO A 408 -6.12 -3.31 -14.65
CA PRO A 408 -7.29 -2.49 -14.40
C PRO A 408 -7.83 -2.75 -12.98
N LEU A 409 -7.63 -1.78 -12.09
CA LEU A 409 -8.23 -1.76 -10.75
C LEU A 409 -9.70 -1.37 -10.80
N VAL A 410 -10.02 -0.48 -11.70
CA VAL A 410 -11.33 0.17 -11.81
C VAL A 410 -11.96 -0.15 -13.13
N GLY A 411 -13.25 -0.26 -13.12
CA GLY A 411 -14.02 -0.44 -14.31
C GLY A 411 -14.32 0.83 -15.06
N ALA A 412 -14.83 0.65 -16.29
CA ALA A 412 -15.27 1.76 -17.13
C ALA A 412 -16.32 2.66 -16.45
N ASP A 413 -17.06 2.13 -15.49
CA ASP A 413 -18.20 2.80 -14.84
C ASP A 413 -17.80 3.57 -13.57
N LEU A 414 -16.55 3.48 -13.10
CA LEU A 414 -16.13 4.22 -11.92
C LEU A 414 -15.76 5.66 -12.27
N ASN A 415 -16.45 6.60 -11.66
CA ASN A 415 -16.09 8.00 -11.76
C ASN A 415 -14.83 8.29 -10.92
N LEU A 416 -13.67 8.32 -11.59
CA LEU A 416 -12.38 8.60 -10.95
C LEU A 416 -12.33 9.96 -10.26
N GLU A 417 -13.14 10.95 -10.69
CA GLU A 417 -13.22 12.26 -10.03
C GLU A 417 -13.66 12.15 -8.56
N ARG A 418 -14.42 11.10 -8.21
CA ARG A 418 -14.81 10.84 -6.83
C ARG A 418 -13.63 10.41 -5.96
N LEU A 419 -12.63 9.75 -6.54
CA LEU A 419 -11.43 9.29 -5.86
C LEU A 419 -10.34 10.36 -5.74
N GLN A 420 -10.43 11.43 -6.53
CA GLN A 420 -9.45 12.53 -6.51
C GLN A 420 -9.50 13.31 -5.20
N PHE A 421 -10.67 13.46 -4.60
CA PHE A 421 -10.86 14.24 -3.37
C PHE A 421 -11.26 13.34 -2.21
N ARG A 422 -10.63 13.51 -1.05
CA ARG A 422 -10.93 12.76 0.18
C ARG A 422 -12.31 13.10 0.76
N ASN A 423 -12.71 14.36 0.60
CA ASN A 423 -13.97 14.88 1.13
C ASN A 423 -14.42 16.15 0.39
N LYS A 424 -15.62 16.60 0.70
CA LYS A 424 -16.22 17.80 0.10
C LYS A 424 -15.39 19.07 0.34
N ARG A 425 -14.72 19.19 1.50
CA ARG A 425 -13.89 20.36 1.83
C ARG A 425 -12.68 20.48 0.91
N GLU A 426 -12.04 19.36 0.62
CA GLU A 426 -10.90 19.30 -0.29
C GLU A 426 -11.29 19.69 -1.72
N ARG A 427 -12.46 19.23 -2.18
CA ARG A 427 -13.03 19.65 -3.47
C ARG A 427 -13.25 21.15 -3.51
N VAL A 428 -13.89 21.72 -2.47
CA VAL A 428 -14.13 23.17 -2.38
C VAL A 428 -12.81 23.94 -2.36
N ALA A 429 -11.79 23.46 -1.64
CA ALA A 429 -10.47 24.08 -1.61
C ALA A 429 -9.81 24.07 -3.00
N HIS A 430 -9.92 22.96 -3.72
CA HIS A 430 -9.44 22.86 -5.11
C HIS A 430 -10.19 23.81 -6.05
N ASP A 431 -11.52 23.88 -5.94
CA ASP A 431 -12.34 24.77 -6.78
C ASP A 431 -12.02 26.26 -6.51
N LEU A 432 -11.77 26.63 -5.25
CA LEU A 432 -11.32 27.96 -4.87
C LEU A 432 -9.96 28.30 -5.49
N LEU A 433 -9.04 27.36 -5.48
CA LEU A 433 -7.71 27.50 -6.09
C LEU A 433 -7.82 27.63 -7.62
N ALA A 434 -8.61 26.77 -8.25
CA ALA A 434 -8.83 26.79 -9.70
C ALA A 434 -9.57 28.05 -10.18
N GLY A 435 -10.42 28.63 -9.32
CA GLY A 435 -11.14 29.88 -9.56
C GLY A 435 -10.35 31.16 -9.27
N ASP A 436 -9.04 31.04 -9.02
CA ASP A 436 -8.15 32.20 -8.66
C ASP A 436 -8.59 32.95 -7.39
N ASN A 437 -9.35 32.28 -6.52
CA ASN A 437 -9.83 32.84 -5.26
C ASN A 437 -8.81 32.74 -4.12
N VAL A 438 -7.63 32.13 -4.40
CA VAL A 438 -6.53 31.99 -3.44
C VAL A 438 -5.34 32.81 -3.93
N LYS A 439 -4.88 33.80 -3.12
CA LYS A 439 -3.74 34.62 -3.44
C LYS A 439 -2.66 34.47 -2.39
N ILE A 440 -1.45 34.10 -2.80
CA ILE A 440 -0.28 34.10 -1.93
C ILE A 440 0.15 35.54 -1.71
N VAL A 441 0.21 35.98 -0.45
CA VAL A 441 0.58 37.34 -0.06
C VAL A 441 2.06 37.41 0.29
N SER A 442 2.59 36.39 0.96
CA SER A 442 4.01 36.30 1.29
C SER A 442 4.50 34.87 1.32
N GLU A 443 5.75 34.69 0.95
CA GLU A 443 6.50 33.44 1.00
C GLU A 443 7.77 33.68 1.84
N ASN A 444 7.97 32.92 2.89
CA ASN A 444 9.12 33.01 3.76
C ASN A 444 9.81 31.66 3.89
N ARG A 445 11.09 31.57 3.52
CA ARG A 445 11.89 30.35 3.67
C ARG A 445 12.56 30.35 5.03
N ILE A 446 12.14 29.41 5.89
CA ILE A 446 12.72 29.22 7.20
C ILE A 446 13.77 28.11 7.10
N HIS A 447 15.05 28.48 7.27
CA HIS A 447 16.16 27.55 7.15
C HIS A 447 16.00 26.36 8.13
N GLY A 448 16.07 25.13 7.61
CA GLY A 448 15.92 23.90 8.40
C GLY A 448 14.49 23.52 8.79
N VAL A 449 13.47 24.35 8.48
CA VAL A 449 12.07 24.08 8.83
C VAL A 449 11.20 23.87 7.58
N GLY A 450 11.36 24.70 6.57
CA GLY A 450 10.58 24.60 5.34
C GLY A 450 10.17 25.96 4.76
N LEU A 451 8.99 26.00 4.16
CA LEU A 451 8.39 27.14 3.51
C LEU A 451 7.14 27.58 4.28
N GLU A 452 7.10 28.82 4.74
CA GLU A 452 5.93 29.45 5.31
C GLU A 452 5.22 30.27 4.24
N LEU A 453 3.95 29.99 3.98
CA LEU A 453 3.11 30.70 3.04
C LEU A 453 2.00 31.44 3.78
N THR A 454 1.83 32.72 3.51
CA THR A 454 0.67 33.48 3.95
C THR A 454 -0.17 33.87 2.74
N GLY A 455 -1.47 33.65 2.81
CA GLY A 455 -2.37 33.88 1.69
C GLY A 455 -3.67 34.57 2.08
N LYS A 456 -4.45 34.94 1.06
CA LYS A 456 -5.85 35.33 1.19
C LYS A 456 -6.70 34.37 0.41
N VAL A 457 -7.84 34.01 0.98
CA VAL A 457 -8.85 33.15 0.35
C VAL A 457 -10.17 33.93 0.32
N ASP A 458 -10.69 34.18 -0.88
CA ASP A 458 -11.99 34.82 -1.09
C ASP A 458 -13.06 33.75 -1.24
N VAL A 459 -13.97 33.64 -0.26
CA VAL A 459 -15.09 32.68 -0.28
C VAL A 459 -16.36 33.49 -0.62
N ALA A 460 -16.83 33.39 -1.85
CA ALA A 460 -17.95 34.15 -2.35
C ALA A 460 -19.25 33.97 -1.58
N ALA A 461 -19.48 32.79 -0.97
CA ALA A 461 -20.69 32.51 -0.20
C ALA A 461 -20.78 33.25 1.13
N ASP A 462 -19.62 33.58 1.75
CA ASP A 462 -19.59 34.13 3.11
C ASP A 462 -19.24 35.59 3.17
N LYS A 463 -18.84 36.20 2.06
CA LYS A 463 -18.29 37.59 1.98
C LYS A 463 -17.19 37.89 3.03
N ARG A 464 -16.44 36.80 3.42
CA ARG A 464 -15.38 36.90 4.42
C ARG A 464 -14.03 36.62 3.77
N GLU A 465 -13.05 37.41 4.18
CA GLU A 465 -11.65 37.22 3.83
C GLU A 465 -11.01 36.34 4.93
N TYR A 466 -10.38 35.24 4.54
CA TYR A 466 -9.61 34.37 5.43
C TYR A 466 -8.13 34.58 5.16
N ARG A 467 -7.32 34.61 6.22
CA ARG A 467 -5.84 34.76 6.13
C ARG A 467 -5.19 33.53 6.74
N PRO A 468 -5.12 32.40 6.00
CA PRO A 468 -4.41 31.22 6.47
C PRO A 468 -2.90 31.47 6.48
N VAL A 469 -2.21 30.86 7.45
CA VAL A 469 -0.76 30.71 7.52
C VAL A 469 -0.49 29.21 7.44
N LEU A 470 0.36 28.80 6.50
CA LEU A 470 0.79 27.42 6.28
C LEU A 470 2.27 27.28 6.54
#